data_b31f88c5d75b53e1c2d7bb648f5e9bc6
#
_entry.id   b31f88c5d75b53e1c2d7bb648f5e9bc6
#
_cell.length_a   1.000
_cell.length_b   1.000
_cell.length_c   1.000
_cell.angle_alpha   90.00
_cell.angle_beta   90.00
_cell.angle_gamma   90.00
#
_symmetry.space_group_name_H-M   'P 1'
#
loop_
_entity.id
_entity.type
_entity.pdbx_description
1 polymer ?
#
loop_
_entity_poly.entity_id
_entity_poly.type
_entity_poly.pdbx_seq_one_letter_code
_entity_poly.pdbx_strand_id
1 'polypeptide(L)'
;MTIPALLQKIACAAFCAALATAPLQAQERGGQDQQMQSQRRAPEQRPPGEGLPRLPPDATTQHRLDLPDRSLSFKATAGTIRLFDATTGAPHADMGFIAYARDNQDARSRPVTFVFNGGPGYASAWLQLGALGPWRLNMAGDAARPSAPPVLEPNAQTWLDFTDLVFLDPAGTGYSRILGGDEVRKNLWSTNGDVNALAVTIRRWV
;
A
#
# COMPACT_ATOMS: atom_id res chain seq x y z
N MET A 1 -50.36 -0.83 37.81
CA MET A 1 -51.02 -2.17 37.97
C MET A 1 -49.94 -3.21 37.71
N THR A 2 -49.38 -3.59 38.68
CA THR A 2 -48.87 -4.75 39.44
C THR A 2 -49.11 -6.11 38.77
N ILE A 3 -48.05 -6.80 38.30
CA ILE A 3 -47.42 -8.07 38.80
C ILE A 3 -48.39 -9.32 38.79
N PRO A 4 -47.92 -10.59 38.72
CA PRO A 4 -46.70 -11.12 39.34
C PRO A 4 -45.93 -12.22 38.56
N ALA A 5 -44.72 -12.45 39.06
CA ALA A 5 -43.95 -13.66 38.87
C ALA A 5 -44.57 -14.86 39.60
N LEU A 6 -44.49 -16.06 39.02
CA LEU A 6 -44.60 -17.31 39.78
C LEU A 6 -43.83 -18.44 39.06
N LEU A 7 -42.80 -18.85 39.66
CA LEU A 7 -42.34 -20.22 39.97
C LEU A 7 -42.84 -21.37 39.01
N GLN A 8 -41.91 -22.06 38.47
CA GLN A 8 -41.96 -23.52 38.49
C GLN A 8 -40.56 -24.13 38.52
N LYS A 9 -40.18 -24.54 39.70
CA LYS A 9 -39.19 -25.56 40.01
C LYS A 9 -39.88 -26.94 39.81
N ILE A 10 -39.04 -27.98 39.75
CA ILE A 10 -39.32 -29.42 39.70
C ILE A 10 -39.26 -29.97 38.27
N ALA A 11 -38.34 -30.84 37.88
CA ALA A 11 -38.01 -32.11 38.47
C ALA A 11 -36.61 -32.58 38.06
N CYS A 12 -35.80 -32.90 39.04
CA CYS A 12 -34.71 -33.89 38.98
C CYS A 12 -35.35 -35.28 38.90
N ALA A 13 -34.96 -36.11 37.94
CA ALA A 13 -34.92 -37.55 38.18
C ALA A 13 -34.13 -38.26 37.07
N ALA A 14 -32.96 -38.66 37.40
CA ALA A 14 -32.36 -39.98 37.18
C ALA A 14 -32.64 -40.68 35.82
N PHE A 15 -31.59 -40.73 35.03
CA PHE A 15 -31.30 -41.89 34.20
C PHE A 15 -29.80 -42.19 34.28
N CYS A 16 -29.47 -43.02 35.28
CA CYS A 16 -28.20 -43.73 35.33
C CYS A 16 -28.31 -45.03 34.52
N ALA A 17 -27.16 -45.37 33.94
CA ALA A 17 -26.79 -46.72 33.48
C ALA A 17 -27.16 -47.10 32.04
N ALA A 18 -26.18 -46.89 31.15
CA ALA A 18 -25.74 -47.96 30.23
C ALA A 18 -24.27 -47.66 29.88
N LEU A 19 -23.36 -48.22 30.64
CA LEU A 19 -21.97 -48.45 30.27
C LEU A 19 -21.98 -49.51 29.15
N ALA A 20 -21.77 -49.11 27.92
CA ALA A 20 -21.38 -49.99 26.85
C ALA A 20 -20.04 -49.58 26.32
N THR A 21 -19.06 -50.39 26.58
CA THR A 21 -17.70 -50.43 26.07
C THR A 21 -17.66 -50.25 24.56
N ALA A 22 -17.14 -49.08 24.11
CA ALA A 22 -16.70 -48.92 22.74
C ALA A 22 -15.16 -48.96 22.72
N PRO A 23 -14.54 -49.72 21.82
CA PRO A 23 -13.08 -49.91 21.83
C PRO A 23 -12.34 -48.68 21.33
N LEU A 24 -11.22 -48.51 21.96
CA LEU A 24 -10.15 -47.56 21.59
C LEU A 24 -9.71 -47.76 20.13
N GLN A 25 -10.24 -46.97 19.21
CA GLN A 25 -9.73 -46.84 17.85
C GLN A 25 -9.53 -45.37 17.43
N ALA A 26 -9.40 -44.46 18.37
CA ALA A 26 -9.24 -43.05 18.08
C ALA A 26 -7.76 -42.58 18.08
N GLN A 27 -6.79 -43.48 18.20
CA GLN A 27 -5.39 -43.10 18.40
C GLN A 27 -4.50 -43.27 17.15
N GLU A 28 -4.99 -43.85 16.06
CA GLU A 28 -4.16 -44.00 14.85
C GLU A 28 -4.45 -43.00 13.73
N ARG A 29 -5.51 -42.17 13.83
CA ARG A 29 -5.79 -41.12 12.82
C ARG A 29 -5.03 -39.81 13.08
N GLY A 30 -4.54 -39.55 14.28
CA GLY A 30 -3.78 -38.36 14.61
C GLY A 30 -2.34 -38.35 14.06
N GLY A 31 -1.80 -39.53 13.76
CA GLY A 31 -0.40 -39.63 13.27
C GLY A 31 -0.25 -39.38 11.75
N GLN A 32 -1.29 -39.63 10.97
CA GLN A 32 -1.24 -39.43 9.52
C GLN A 32 -1.48 -37.97 9.12
N ASP A 33 -2.32 -37.27 9.88
CA ASP A 33 -2.57 -35.83 9.62
C ASP A 33 -1.39 -34.96 10.04
N GLN A 34 -0.59 -35.36 11.03
CA GLN A 34 0.64 -34.64 11.37
C GLN A 34 1.77 -34.89 10.36
N GLN A 35 1.84 -36.06 9.74
CA GLN A 35 2.82 -36.33 8.68
C GLN A 35 2.44 -35.66 7.34
N MET A 36 1.16 -35.46 7.06
CA MET A 36 0.73 -34.71 5.87
C MET A 36 0.87 -33.19 6.04
N GLN A 37 0.84 -32.65 7.26
CA GLN A 37 1.11 -31.24 7.52
C GLN A 37 2.61 -30.90 7.51
N SER A 38 3.48 -31.83 7.81
CA SER A 38 4.95 -31.62 7.71
C SER A 38 5.50 -31.63 6.28
N GLN A 39 4.70 -32.07 5.30
CA GLN A 39 5.04 -31.99 3.87
C GLN A 39 4.50 -30.73 3.17
N ARG A 40 3.86 -29.82 3.87
CA ARG A 40 3.72 -28.46 3.35
C ARG A 40 5.12 -27.86 3.29
N ARG A 41 5.72 -27.91 2.11
CA ARG A 41 7.00 -27.24 1.78
C ARG A 41 6.98 -25.87 2.42
N ALA A 42 7.95 -25.61 3.29
CA ALA A 42 8.26 -24.26 3.71
C ALA A 42 8.32 -23.40 2.43
N PRO A 43 7.82 -22.17 2.44
CA PRO A 43 7.95 -21.30 1.28
C PRO A 43 9.45 -21.29 0.93
N GLU A 44 9.76 -21.79 -0.27
CA GLU A 44 11.10 -21.79 -0.81
C GLU A 44 11.57 -20.33 -0.73
N GLN A 45 12.49 -20.05 0.18
CA GLN A 45 13.10 -18.73 0.32
C GLN A 45 13.87 -18.49 -0.97
N ARG A 46 13.23 -17.81 -1.94
CA ARG A 46 13.91 -17.34 -3.13
C ARG A 46 15.08 -16.46 -2.68
N PRO A 47 16.25 -16.63 -3.29
CA PRO A 47 17.39 -15.77 -3.00
C PRO A 47 16.96 -14.29 -3.10
N PRO A 48 17.39 -13.43 -2.17
CA PRO A 48 17.09 -12.01 -2.25
C PRO A 48 17.57 -11.44 -3.57
N GLY A 49 16.66 -10.92 -4.39
CA GLY A 49 16.97 -10.25 -5.65
C GLY A 49 16.70 -11.04 -6.93
N GLU A 50 16.48 -12.36 -6.88
CA GLU A 50 16.04 -13.11 -8.07
C GLU A 50 14.52 -13.06 -8.22
N GLY A 51 14.07 -12.34 -9.26
CA GLY A 51 12.77 -12.60 -9.86
C GLY A 51 11.59 -11.72 -9.45
N LEU A 52 11.76 -10.54 -8.85
CA LEU A 52 10.68 -9.57 -8.90
C LEU A 52 10.54 -9.07 -10.35
N PRO A 53 9.37 -9.26 -10.99
CA PRO A 53 9.18 -8.75 -12.34
C PRO A 53 9.46 -7.24 -12.33
N ARG A 54 10.11 -6.75 -13.37
CA ARG A 54 10.31 -5.31 -13.54
C ARG A 54 8.95 -4.63 -13.49
N LEU A 55 8.93 -3.43 -12.91
CA LEU A 55 7.75 -2.57 -13.04
C LEU A 55 7.53 -2.25 -14.52
N PRO A 56 6.30 -2.01 -14.95
CA PRO A 56 6.03 -1.57 -16.31
C PRO A 56 6.88 -0.35 -16.67
N PRO A 57 7.16 -0.12 -17.97
CA PRO A 57 7.77 1.13 -18.42
C PRO A 57 6.89 2.32 -18.04
N ASP A 58 7.50 3.49 -17.96
CA ASP A 58 6.79 4.74 -17.67
C ASP A 58 5.65 4.94 -18.65
N ALA A 59 4.49 5.34 -18.12
CA ALA A 59 3.28 5.58 -18.90
C ALA A 59 2.81 7.02 -18.69
N THR A 60 2.54 7.71 -19.78
CA THR A 60 2.04 9.09 -19.76
C THR A 60 0.65 9.16 -20.41
N THR A 61 -0.26 9.85 -19.74
CA THR A 61 -1.62 10.11 -20.22
C THR A 61 -1.92 11.59 -20.21
N GLN A 62 -2.78 12.03 -21.14
CA GLN A 62 -3.21 13.42 -21.27
C GLN A 62 -4.53 13.61 -20.53
N HIS A 63 -4.63 14.69 -19.78
CA HIS A 63 -5.81 15.00 -18.96
C HIS A 63 -6.24 16.44 -19.11
N ARG A 64 -7.54 16.65 -18.87
CA ARG A 64 -8.15 17.94 -18.65
C ARG A 64 -8.99 17.88 -17.37
N LEU A 65 -8.81 18.84 -16.51
CA LEU A 65 -9.57 19.01 -15.28
C LEU A 65 -10.37 20.30 -15.39
N ASP A 66 -11.67 20.17 -15.43
CA ASP A 66 -12.58 21.34 -15.41
C ASP A 66 -12.96 21.66 -13.98
N LEU A 67 -12.63 22.87 -13.54
CA LEU A 67 -12.92 23.44 -12.24
C LEU A 67 -13.95 24.54 -12.40
N PRO A 68 -14.65 24.99 -11.34
CA PRO A 68 -15.73 25.98 -11.45
C PRO A 68 -15.34 27.29 -12.11
N ASP A 69 -14.08 27.70 -11.95
CA ASP A 69 -13.55 28.98 -12.41
C ASP A 69 -12.46 28.86 -13.50
N ARG A 70 -11.98 27.66 -13.79
CA ARG A 70 -10.87 27.42 -14.72
C ARG A 70 -10.79 25.98 -15.20
N SER A 71 -10.01 25.76 -16.25
CA SER A 71 -9.64 24.43 -16.73
C SER A 71 -8.13 24.25 -16.73
N LEU A 72 -7.66 23.07 -16.34
CA LEU A 72 -6.26 22.69 -16.31
C LEU A 72 -6.03 21.54 -17.29
N SER A 73 -5.21 21.75 -18.31
CA SER A 73 -4.71 20.68 -19.18
C SER A 73 -3.31 20.28 -18.73
N PHE A 74 -3.06 18.99 -18.61
CA PHE A 74 -1.78 18.47 -18.09
C PHE A 74 -1.54 17.03 -18.51
N LYS A 75 -0.30 16.61 -18.40
CA LYS A 75 0.14 15.24 -18.54
C LYS A 75 0.30 14.61 -17.16
N ALA A 76 -0.16 13.38 -17.00
CA ALA A 76 0.11 12.55 -15.85
C ALA A 76 1.05 11.42 -16.27
N THR A 77 2.20 11.31 -15.63
CA THR A 77 3.19 10.26 -15.87
C THR A 77 3.36 9.41 -14.62
N ALA A 78 3.10 8.11 -14.73
CA ALA A 78 3.48 7.13 -13.73
C ALA A 78 4.77 6.45 -14.18
N GLY A 79 5.78 6.41 -13.30
CA GLY A 79 7.07 5.87 -13.67
C GLY A 79 7.89 5.38 -12.48
N THR A 80 9.11 4.92 -12.77
CA THR A 80 10.02 4.40 -11.76
C THR A 80 11.46 4.79 -12.01
N ILE A 81 12.18 5.11 -10.93
CA ILE A 81 13.62 5.36 -10.94
C ILE A 81 14.31 4.27 -10.14
N ARG A 82 15.16 3.47 -10.81
CA ARG A 82 15.93 2.42 -10.13
C ARG A 82 17.14 2.99 -9.43
N LEU A 83 17.27 2.69 -8.14
CA LEU A 83 18.44 2.99 -7.34
C LEU A 83 19.39 1.78 -7.30
N PHE A 84 20.69 2.08 -7.27
CA PHE A 84 21.75 1.09 -7.24
C PHE A 84 22.68 1.36 -6.06
N ASP A 85 23.27 0.33 -5.54
CA ASP A 85 24.40 0.43 -4.63
C ASP A 85 25.59 1.12 -5.34
N ALA A 86 26.16 2.11 -4.68
CA ALA A 86 27.25 2.90 -5.27
C ALA A 86 28.56 2.10 -5.42
N THR A 87 28.73 1.05 -4.62
CA THR A 87 29.97 0.26 -4.58
C THR A 87 29.88 -0.97 -5.48
N THR A 88 28.77 -1.70 -5.37
CA THR A 88 28.59 -2.99 -6.06
C THR A 88 27.84 -2.87 -7.39
N GLY A 89 27.12 -1.77 -7.60
CA GLY A 89 26.22 -1.61 -8.75
C GLY A 89 24.96 -2.48 -8.68
N ALA A 90 24.72 -3.16 -7.57
CA ALA A 90 23.53 -3.98 -7.40
C ALA A 90 22.27 -3.12 -7.28
N PRO A 91 21.12 -3.54 -7.83
CA PRO A 91 19.87 -2.80 -7.69
C PRO A 91 19.37 -2.87 -6.23
N HIS A 92 19.07 -1.70 -5.66
CA HIS A 92 18.59 -1.54 -4.29
C HIS A 92 17.09 -1.34 -4.18
N ALA A 93 16.54 -0.49 -5.04
CA ALA A 93 15.12 -0.18 -5.04
C ALA A 93 14.65 0.31 -6.41
N ASP A 94 13.37 0.12 -6.69
CA ASP A 94 12.62 0.87 -7.70
C ASP A 94 11.77 1.91 -6.97
N MET A 95 12.03 3.18 -7.22
CA MET A 95 11.31 4.30 -6.61
C MET A 95 10.18 4.73 -7.54
N GLY A 96 8.93 4.46 -7.14
CA GLY A 96 7.75 4.83 -7.89
C GLY A 96 7.45 6.32 -7.79
N PHE A 97 6.98 6.91 -8.89
CA PHE A 97 6.51 8.29 -8.88
C PHE A 97 5.26 8.48 -9.74
N ILE A 98 4.48 9.50 -9.40
CA ILE A 98 3.43 10.04 -10.24
C ILE A 98 3.68 11.54 -10.41
N ALA A 99 3.90 11.96 -11.67
CA ALA A 99 4.15 13.35 -12.00
C ALA A 99 2.97 13.96 -12.76
N TYR A 100 2.62 15.19 -12.44
CA TYR A 100 1.65 16.01 -13.13
C TYR A 100 2.34 17.27 -13.65
N ALA A 101 2.39 17.42 -14.97
CA ALA A 101 3.01 18.57 -15.64
C ALA A 101 1.98 19.34 -16.45
N ARG A 102 1.84 20.65 -16.23
CA ARG A 102 0.94 21.53 -16.95
C ARG A 102 1.33 21.63 -18.42
N ASP A 103 0.31 21.54 -19.30
CA ASP A 103 0.50 21.81 -20.71
C ASP A 103 0.69 23.31 -21.00
N ASN A 104 1.30 23.59 -22.12
CA ASN A 104 1.48 24.95 -22.66
C ASN A 104 2.19 25.91 -21.68
N GLN A 105 3.04 25.37 -20.82
CA GLN A 105 3.91 26.13 -19.93
C GLN A 105 5.37 25.84 -20.31
N ASP A 106 6.24 26.83 -20.15
CA ASP A 106 7.67 26.60 -20.31
C ASP A 106 8.21 25.84 -19.09
N ALA A 107 8.56 24.56 -19.32
CA ALA A 107 9.08 23.69 -18.27
C ALA A 107 10.35 24.24 -17.56
N ARG A 108 11.11 25.14 -18.22
CA ARG A 108 12.31 25.73 -17.64
C ARG A 108 12.00 26.82 -16.62
N SER A 109 10.85 27.48 -16.75
CA SER A 109 10.44 28.58 -15.87
C SER A 109 9.42 28.14 -14.82
N ARG A 110 8.81 26.97 -15.00
CA ARG A 110 7.78 26.49 -14.11
C ARG A 110 8.39 25.73 -12.92
N PRO A 111 8.02 26.08 -11.67
CA PRO A 111 8.49 25.35 -10.49
C PRO A 111 8.04 23.88 -10.51
N VAL A 112 8.83 23.02 -9.87
CA VAL A 112 8.47 21.62 -9.61
C VAL A 112 8.46 21.38 -8.09
N THR A 113 7.38 20.82 -7.59
CA THR A 113 7.23 20.44 -6.19
C THR A 113 7.27 18.92 -6.07
N PHE A 114 8.28 18.43 -5.36
CA PHE A 114 8.37 17.03 -4.98
C PHE A 114 7.61 16.81 -3.67
N VAL A 115 6.71 15.84 -3.68
CA VAL A 115 5.81 15.53 -2.55
C VAL A 115 6.01 14.09 -2.14
N PHE A 116 6.30 13.85 -0.89
CA PHE A 116 6.43 12.52 -0.32
C PHE A 116 5.99 12.50 1.14
N ASN A 117 5.50 11.36 1.58
CA ASN A 117 5.20 11.14 2.99
C ASN A 117 6.45 10.68 3.72
N GLY A 118 6.49 10.97 5.02
CA GLY A 118 7.61 10.59 5.87
C GLY A 118 7.35 9.30 6.62
N GLY A 119 8.33 8.94 7.44
CA GLY A 119 8.08 7.96 8.42
C GLY A 119 9.03 6.81 8.60
N PRO A 120 9.87 6.27 7.74
CA PRO A 120 9.50 5.64 6.49
C PRO A 120 8.31 4.69 6.64
N GLY A 121 7.58 4.44 5.57
CA GLY A 121 6.48 3.46 5.56
C GLY A 121 5.13 3.99 5.05
N TYR A 122 5.04 5.26 4.68
CA TYR A 122 3.81 5.85 4.15
C TYR A 122 3.95 6.25 2.68
N ALA A 123 3.01 5.77 1.86
CA ALA A 123 2.93 6.14 0.45
C ALA A 123 2.50 7.60 0.27
N SER A 124 2.91 8.21 -0.84
CA SER A 124 2.53 9.58 -1.22
C SER A 124 1.05 9.72 -1.61
N ALA A 125 0.35 8.61 -1.82
CA ALA A 125 -1.06 8.59 -2.20
C ALA A 125 -1.96 9.42 -1.28
N TRP A 126 -1.66 9.51 0.02
CA TRP A 126 -2.39 10.34 0.97
C TRP A 126 -2.31 11.83 0.67
N LEU A 127 -1.15 12.31 0.23
CA LEU A 127 -0.95 13.70 -0.17
C LEU A 127 -1.45 13.94 -1.60
N GLN A 128 -1.29 12.95 -2.48
CA GLN A 128 -1.74 13.03 -3.87
C GLN A 128 -3.27 13.11 -3.97
N LEU A 129 -3.98 12.16 -3.36
CA LEU A 129 -5.43 12.02 -3.47
C LEU A 129 -6.19 12.65 -2.30
N GLY A 130 -5.47 13.06 -1.25
CA GLY A 130 -6.08 13.69 -0.08
C GLY A 130 -5.94 15.21 -0.04
N ALA A 131 -4.92 15.79 -0.74
CA ALA A 131 -4.60 17.19 -0.58
C ALA A 131 -4.22 17.91 -1.89
N LEU A 132 -3.09 17.57 -2.52
CA LEU A 132 -2.38 18.45 -3.46
C LEU A 132 -2.63 18.12 -4.93
N GLY A 133 -2.98 16.86 -5.23
CA GLY A 133 -3.15 16.39 -6.61
C GLY A 133 -4.34 17.03 -7.33
N PRO A 134 -4.46 16.83 -8.65
CA PRO A 134 -5.57 17.38 -9.46
C PRO A 134 -6.92 16.76 -9.11
N TRP A 135 -6.93 15.54 -8.61
CA TRP A 135 -8.12 14.87 -8.10
C TRP A 135 -7.94 14.51 -6.64
N ARG A 136 -9.04 14.43 -5.93
CA ARG A 136 -9.06 13.97 -4.54
C ARG A 136 -10.15 12.94 -4.29
N LEU A 137 -9.93 12.10 -3.30
CA LEU A 137 -10.96 11.28 -2.69
C LEU A 137 -11.75 12.13 -1.69
N ASN A 138 -13.07 12.02 -1.72
CA ASN A 138 -13.88 12.61 -0.69
C ASN A 138 -13.71 11.83 0.61
N MET A 139 -12.92 12.42 1.53
CA MET A 139 -12.65 11.86 2.86
C MET A 139 -13.62 12.40 3.92
N ALA A 140 -14.59 13.26 3.54
CA ALA A 140 -15.58 13.79 4.44
C ALA A 140 -16.68 12.74 4.68
N GLY A 141 -17.02 12.52 5.94
CA GLY A 141 -18.01 11.54 6.36
C GLY A 141 -17.36 10.27 6.92
N ASP A 142 -18.16 9.26 7.08
CA ASP A 142 -17.76 7.97 7.62
C ASP A 142 -16.75 7.28 6.65
N ALA A 143 -15.48 7.67 6.74
CA ALA A 143 -14.36 7.10 5.98
C ALA A 143 -14.25 5.58 6.17
N ALA A 144 -15.02 5.01 7.06
CA ALA A 144 -15.10 3.60 7.37
C ALA A 144 -16.13 2.83 6.53
N ARG A 145 -16.62 3.39 5.41
CA ARG A 145 -17.50 2.61 4.50
C ARG A 145 -16.69 1.86 3.45
N PRO A 146 -16.17 0.68 3.77
CA PRO A 146 -15.32 -0.09 2.84
C PRO A 146 -16.10 -0.69 1.65
N SER A 147 -17.41 -0.52 1.61
CA SER A 147 -18.29 -1.12 0.60
C SER A 147 -18.65 -0.20 -0.57
N ALA A 148 -18.35 1.11 -0.48
CA ALA A 148 -18.59 2.03 -1.57
C ALA A 148 -17.31 2.20 -2.42
N PRO A 149 -17.37 2.09 -3.75
CA PRO A 149 -16.22 2.41 -4.60
C PRO A 149 -15.79 3.86 -4.34
N PRO A 150 -14.48 4.13 -4.17
CA PRO A 150 -14.00 5.48 -4.00
C PRO A 150 -14.27 6.29 -5.29
N VAL A 151 -14.84 7.48 -5.14
CA VAL A 151 -15.09 8.41 -6.24
C VAL A 151 -14.03 9.50 -6.21
N LEU A 152 -13.33 9.67 -7.33
CA LEU A 152 -12.40 10.78 -7.53
C LEU A 152 -13.19 12.03 -7.93
N GLU A 153 -12.94 13.12 -7.21
CA GLU A 153 -13.53 14.43 -7.48
C GLU A 153 -12.45 15.42 -7.93
N PRO A 154 -12.78 16.39 -8.80
CA PRO A 154 -11.88 17.48 -9.13
C PRO A 154 -11.45 18.24 -7.86
N ASN A 155 -10.15 18.50 -7.73
CA ASN A 155 -9.60 19.24 -6.60
C ASN A 155 -9.42 20.71 -6.97
N ALA A 156 -10.37 21.57 -6.58
CA ALA A 156 -10.29 23.01 -6.82
C ALA A 156 -9.09 23.69 -6.11
N GLN A 157 -8.49 23.02 -5.13
CA GLN A 157 -7.35 23.50 -4.33
C GLN A 157 -6.03 22.85 -4.77
N THR A 158 -5.98 22.22 -5.94
CA THR A 158 -4.76 21.61 -6.44
C THR A 158 -3.62 22.61 -6.59
N TRP A 159 -2.43 22.21 -6.22
CA TRP A 159 -1.22 23.03 -6.42
C TRP A 159 -0.73 23.02 -7.88
N LEU A 160 -1.33 22.20 -8.73
CA LEU A 160 -0.97 22.17 -10.16
C LEU A 160 -1.21 23.53 -10.86
N ASP A 161 -1.90 24.47 -10.23
CA ASP A 161 -2.07 25.83 -10.75
C ASP A 161 -0.75 26.59 -10.90
N PHE A 162 0.14 26.46 -9.94
CA PHE A 162 1.36 27.27 -9.85
C PHE A 162 2.66 26.46 -9.90
N THR A 163 2.61 25.13 -9.76
CA THR A 163 3.79 24.26 -9.79
C THR A 163 3.43 22.92 -10.44
N ASP A 164 4.39 22.30 -11.11
CA ASP A 164 4.27 20.90 -11.46
C ASP A 164 4.45 20.05 -10.21
N LEU A 165 3.82 18.90 -10.15
CA LEU A 165 3.78 18.05 -8.96
C LEU A 165 4.40 16.70 -9.26
N VAL A 166 5.29 16.25 -8.39
CA VAL A 166 5.88 14.91 -8.45
C VAL A 166 5.71 14.23 -7.11
N PHE A 167 4.81 13.25 -7.06
CA PHE A 167 4.58 12.43 -5.88
C PHE A 167 5.53 11.25 -5.91
N LEU A 168 6.39 11.14 -4.90
CA LEU A 168 7.36 10.06 -4.76
C LEU A 168 6.91 9.11 -3.66
N ASP A 169 6.92 7.82 -3.93
CA ASP A 169 6.74 6.83 -2.90
C ASP A 169 8.09 6.46 -2.28
N PRO A 170 8.29 6.62 -0.96
CA PRO A 170 9.47 6.13 -0.27
C PRO A 170 9.70 4.64 -0.49
N ALA A 171 10.94 4.17 -0.35
CA ALA A 171 11.31 2.79 -0.64
C ALA A 171 10.45 1.76 0.11
N GLY A 172 9.84 0.84 -0.63
CA GLY A 172 8.97 -0.21 -0.10
C GLY A 172 7.56 0.26 0.29
N THR A 173 7.13 1.43 -0.18
CA THR A 173 5.77 1.93 -0.02
C THR A 173 5.10 2.15 -1.37
N GLY A 174 3.77 2.19 -1.42
CA GLY A 174 3.03 2.46 -2.64
C GLY A 174 3.48 1.60 -3.81
N TYR A 175 3.95 2.24 -4.87
CA TYR A 175 4.50 1.56 -6.05
C TYR A 175 6.00 1.29 -5.97
N SER A 176 6.69 1.82 -4.95
CA SER A 176 8.12 1.58 -4.75
C SER A 176 8.41 0.19 -4.23
N ARG A 177 9.52 -0.40 -4.65
CA ARG A 177 9.95 -1.75 -4.26
C ARG A 177 11.38 -1.76 -3.78
N ILE A 178 11.65 -2.53 -2.73
CA ILE A 178 13.01 -2.84 -2.30
C ILE A 178 13.44 -4.11 -3.03
N LEU A 179 14.60 -4.07 -3.70
CA LEU A 179 15.12 -5.14 -4.52
C LEU A 179 16.21 -5.97 -3.84
N GLY A 180 16.73 -5.48 -2.71
CA GLY A 180 17.74 -6.17 -1.92
C GLY A 180 17.16 -6.96 -0.75
N GLY A 181 18.05 -7.69 -0.05
CA GLY A 181 17.71 -8.44 1.17
C GLY A 181 17.48 -7.54 2.40
N ASP A 182 17.46 -8.18 3.58
CA ASP A 182 17.12 -7.52 4.85
C ASP A 182 18.04 -6.35 5.21
N GLU A 183 19.33 -6.41 4.88
CA GLU A 183 20.26 -5.31 5.15
C GLU A 183 19.94 -4.07 4.30
N VAL A 184 19.60 -4.27 3.02
CA VAL A 184 19.15 -3.19 2.14
C VAL A 184 17.85 -2.58 2.67
N ARG A 185 16.93 -3.43 3.11
CA ARG A 185 15.67 -2.99 3.71
C ARG A 185 15.90 -2.16 4.97
N LYS A 186 16.73 -2.63 5.90
CA LYS A 186 17.06 -1.90 7.13
C LYS A 186 17.70 -0.56 6.84
N ASN A 187 18.60 -0.52 5.86
CA ASN A 187 19.23 0.73 5.42
C ASN A 187 18.20 1.71 4.87
N LEU A 188 17.43 1.31 3.85
CA LEU A 188 16.43 2.17 3.21
C LEU A 188 15.31 2.62 4.17
N TRP A 189 15.05 1.86 5.21
CA TRP A 189 14.06 2.20 6.25
C TRP A 189 14.67 2.92 7.46
N SER A 190 15.94 3.27 7.39
CA SER A 190 16.54 4.22 8.33
C SER A 190 16.29 5.66 7.86
N THR A 191 16.32 6.62 8.78
CA THR A 191 16.17 8.05 8.45
C THR A 191 17.18 8.48 7.38
N ASN A 192 18.46 8.12 7.54
CA ASN A 192 19.50 8.49 6.59
C ASN A 192 19.33 7.81 5.24
N GLY A 193 18.94 6.53 5.22
CA GLY A 193 18.72 5.76 4.00
C GLY A 193 17.54 6.29 3.21
N ASP A 194 16.45 6.61 3.87
CA ASP A 194 15.24 7.17 3.25
C ASP A 194 15.52 8.55 2.63
N VAL A 195 16.15 9.46 3.40
CA VAL A 195 16.54 10.78 2.90
C VAL A 195 17.48 10.67 1.70
N ASN A 196 18.49 9.79 1.75
CA ASN A 196 19.41 9.60 0.65
C ASN A 196 18.71 9.02 -0.60
N ALA A 197 17.83 8.04 -0.43
CA ALA A 197 17.06 7.45 -1.52
C ALA A 197 16.17 8.50 -2.22
N LEU A 198 15.45 9.31 -1.44
CA LEU A 198 14.64 10.40 -1.98
C LEU A 198 15.49 11.45 -2.68
N ALA A 199 16.60 11.89 -2.08
CA ALA A 199 17.50 12.89 -2.68
C ALA A 199 18.10 12.41 -4.01
N VAL A 200 18.55 11.15 -4.09
CA VAL A 200 19.04 10.56 -5.34
C VAL A 200 17.92 10.44 -6.37
N THR A 201 16.72 10.06 -5.95
CA THR A 201 15.56 9.95 -6.84
C THR A 201 15.21 11.31 -7.44
N ILE A 202 15.12 12.36 -6.63
CA ILE A 202 14.86 13.75 -7.06
C ILE A 202 15.93 14.18 -8.07
N ARG A 203 17.22 14.01 -7.73
CA ARG A 203 18.32 14.40 -8.62
C ARG A 203 18.31 13.67 -9.98
N ARG A 204 17.76 12.46 -10.04
CA ARG A 204 17.68 11.67 -11.27
C ARG A 204 16.43 11.96 -12.08
N TRP A 205 15.42 12.50 -11.44
CA TRP A 205 14.19 12.92 -12.08
C TRP A 205 14.36 14.26 -12.81
N VAL A 206 15.10 15.22 -12.19
CA VAL A 206 15.45 16.52 -12.76
C VAL A 206 16.55 16.36 -13.83
#